data_65772edebe315d658d7ab9c2b0370df8
#
_entry.id   65772edebe315d658d7ab9c2b0370df8
#
_cell.length_a   1.000
_cell.length_b   1.000
_cell.length_c   1.000
_cell.angle_alpha   90.00
_cell.angle_beta   90.00
_cell.angle_gamma   90.00
#
_symmetry.space_group_name_H-M   'P 1'
#
loop_
_entity.id
_entity.type
_entity.pdbx_description
1 polymer ?
#
loop_
_entity_poly.entity_id
_entity_poly.type
_entity_poly.pdbx_seq_one_letter_code
_entity_poly.pdbx_strand_id
1 'polypeptide(L)'
;MVDDRQTAAPAAIRLLVIQFGDYRQALWAREHQQPETYRAQYYSMACFEKLLQRGQGLIVCLDTEPYEETWHNFRLVGGRFIPRGGGWGYLRHVWLASRRLIQLAETFAPTHLIIRTPAWPLLMVGRWALRQQIPVLPLFADYFYTGTLKTRLKNLPLIRLLNHPAIPLVANHNYPACASMVQAGVAAAKVVPYDWPASRHPREMPAKDLARSGGPYRLCYAGQLSHPKGVGDLLKAVALLHRAGPEVDLDLFGDGPDRAELQELARRLGLDDRVRFHGLTANEKVLAAMRAAQLVVVPSRHQYPEGIPCVIYEALEVRTPVVLSDHPSFRPKFQPGQGCLMFRAGDAAQLAHRLREALTQPELYGHLSQGTAAAWEAIQCPVTFGQLLDDWVAYTQGQGELTCRQFTLALGQPAVLASPGAPA
;
A
#
# COMPACT_ATOMS: atom_id res chain seq x y z
N MET A 1 51.18 -13.54 13.17
CA MET A 1 49.93 -13.87 13.89
C MET A 1 48.80 -13.51 12.96
N VAL A 2 48.28 -14.51 12.28
CA VAL A 2 47.10 -14.34 11.39
C VAL A 2 45.89 -14.30 12.30
N ASP A 3 45.12 -13.22 12.23
CA ASP A 3 43.88 -12.98 13.02
C ASP A 3 42.77 -13.90 12.47
N ASP A 4 42.70 -15.09 13.06
CA ASP A 4 41.68 -16.11 12.75
C ASP A 4 40.35 -15.73 13.41
N ARG A 5 39.72 -14.61 12.94
CA ARG A 5 38.31 -14.37 13.21
C ARG A 5 37.51 -15.34 12.34
N GLN A 6 37.37 -16.56 12.83
CA GLN A 6 36.31 -17.46 12.34
C GLN A 6 34.99 -16.68 12.35
N THR A 7 34.50 -16.38 11.16
CA THR A 7 33.16 -15.86 10.96
C THR A 7 32.19 -16.95 11.41
N ALA A 8 31.75 -16.85 12.65
CA ALA A 8 30.70 -17.72 13.17
C ALA A 8 29.49 -17.65 12.21
N ALA A 9 28.94 -18.81 11.85
CA ALA A 9 27.77 -18.87 11.00
C ALA A 9 26.66 -18.01 11.64
N PRO A 10 25.93 -17.22 10.84
CA PRO A 10 24.91 -16.32 11.38
C PRO A 10 23.89 -17.10 12.21
N ALA A 11 23.57 -16.58 13.38
CA ALA A 11 22.61 -17.21 14.29
C ALA A 11 21.25 -17.39 13.59
N ALA A 12 20.61 -18.53 13.80
CA ALA A 12 19.33 -18.82 13.22
C ALA A 12 18.27 -17.77 13.63
N ILE A 13 17.57 -17.21 12.67
CA ILE A 13 16.56 -16.17 12.91
C ILE A 13 15.28 -16.82 13.44
N ARG A 14 14.74 -16.27 14.52
CA ARG A 14 13.39 -16.54 15.03
C ARG A 14 12.57 -15.26 14.87
N LEU A 15 11.85 -15.18 13.75
CA LEU A 15 11.17 -13.96 13.33
C LEU A 15 9.71 -13.95 13.80
N LEU A 16 9.33 -12.98 14.62
CA LEU A 16 7.93 -12.68 14.91
C LEU A 16 7.44 -11.56 13.99
N VAL A 17 6.40 -11.84 13.21
CA VAL A 17 5.70 -10.85 12.38
C VAL A 17 4.29 -10.67 12.89
N ILE A 18 3.88 -9.42 13.12
CA ILE A 18 2.51 -9.10 13.54
C ILE A 18 1.87 -8.19 12.50
N GLN A 19 0.75 -8.63 11.90
CA GLN A 19 0.13 -7.96 10.75
C GLN A 19 -1.40 -8.07 10.73
N PHE A 20 -2.04 -7.24 9.89
CA PHE A 20 -3.40 -7.45 9.44
C PHE A 20 -3.45 -8.49 8.31
N GLY A 21 -4.67 -8.95 8.03
CA GLY A 21 -4.94 -9.90 6.96
C GLY A 21 -4.66 -11.35 7.35
N ASP A 22 -5.28 -12.26 6.65
CA ASP A 22 -5.12 -13.70 6.87
C ASP A 22 -3.98 -14.25 6.00
N TYR A 23 -2.81 -14.42 6.62
CA TYR A 23 -1.63 -14.96 5.94
C TYR A 23 -1.83 -16.42 5.48
N ARG A 24 -2.66 -17.18 6.19
CA ARG A 24 -3.02 -18.55 5.84
C ARG A 24 -3.76 -18.60 4.50
N GLN A 25 -4.73 -17.71 4.28
CA GLN A 25 -5.43 -17.63 2.99
C GLN A 25 -4.47 -17.28 1.84
N ALA A 26 -3.51 -16.39 2.09
CA ALA A 26 -2.51 -16.03 1.09
C ALA A 26 -1.57 -17.20 0.74
N LEU A 27 -1.15 -18.00 1.75
CA LEU A 27 -0.36 -19.21 1.53
C LEU A 27 -1.15 -20.25 0.75
N TRP A 28 -2.37 -20.54 1.17
CA TRP A 28 -3.26 -21.47 0.48
C TRP A 28 -3.48 -21.07 -0.98
N ALA A 29 -3.78 -19.79 -1.23
CA ALA A 29 -3.99 -19.27 -2.58
C ALA A 29 -2.75 -19.46 -3.46
N ARG A 30 -1.56 -19.20 -2.93
CA ARG A 30 -0.30 -19.39 -3.67
C ARG A 30 -0.03 -20.86 -4.01
N GLU A 31 -0.24 -21.79 -3.06
CA GLU A 31 -0.06 -23.23 -3.31
C GLU A 31 -1.03 -23.79 -4.35
N HIS A 32 -2.26 -23.27 -4.35
CA HIS A 32 -3.26 -23.67 -5.33
C HIS A 32 -3.16 -22.86 -6.63
N GLN A 33 -2.03 -22.15 -6.83
CA GLN A 33 -1.76 -21.36 -8.03
C GLN A 33 -2.88 -20.34 -8.33
N GLN A 34 -3.55 -19.88 -7.27
CA GLN A 34 -4.50 -18.80 -7.41
C GLN A 34 -3.73 -17.48 -7.66
N PRO A 35 -4.28 -16.57 -8.47
CA PRO A 35 -3.65 -15.30 -8.72
C PRO A 35 -3.63 -14.42 -7.47
N GLU A 36 -2.66 -13.49 -7.42
CA GLU A 36 -2.57 -12.49 -6.36
C GLU A 36 -3.86 -11.65 -6.26
N THR A 37 -4.28 -11.35 -5.04
CA THR A 37 -5.42 -10.45 -4.79
C THR A 37 -5.02 -8.98 -4.77
N TYR A 38 -3.75 -8.69 -4.48
CA TYR A 38 -3.16 -7.35 -4.54
C TYR A 38 -1.70 -7.42 -4.96
N ARG A 39 -1.19 -6.32 -5.49
CA ARG A 39 0.17 -6.20 -6.02
C ARG A 39 1.22 -6.68 -5.02
N ALA A 40 2.14 -7.52 -5.47
CA ALA A 40 3.32 -8.01 -4.74
C ALA A 40 3.00 -8.78 -3.44
N GLN A 41 1.82 -9.40 -3.35
CA GLN A 41 1.45 -10.25 -2.22
C GLN A 41 2.44 -11.41 -2.07
N TYR A 42 2.67 -12.17 -3.14
CA TYR A 42 3.56 -13.34 -3.12
C TYR A 42 5.02 -12.96 -3.01
N TYR A 43 5.42 -11.80 -3.56
CA TYR A 43 6.76 -11.27 -3.36
C TYR A 43 7.05 -10.99 -1.88
N SER A 44 6.13 -10.35 -1.17
CA SER A 44 6.29 -10.08 0.27
C SER A 44 6.42 -11.36 1.09
N MET A 45 5.65 -12.39 0.71
CA MET A 45 5.74 -13.73 1.33
C MET A 45 7.08 -14.38 1.06
N ALA A 46 7.54 -14.36 -0.20
CA ALA A 46 8.84 -14.93 -0.59
C ALA A 46 10.01 -14.24 0.13
N CYS A 47 9.92 -12.94 0.42
CA CYS A 47 10.92 -12.24 1.23
C CYS A 47 11.01 -12.81 2.66
N PHE A 48 9.89 -13.07 3.32
CA PHE A 48 9.90 -13.71 4.64
C PHE A 48 10.43 -15.16 4.57
N GLU A 49 10.03 -15.92 3.57
CA GLU A 49 10.55 -17.29 3.37
C GLU A 49 12.06 -17.30 3.16
N LYS A 50 12.58 -16.38 2.34
CA LYS A 50 14.02 -16.21 2.14
C LYS A 50 14.75 -15.98 3.47
N LEU A 51 14.25 -15.05 4.29
CA LEU A 51 14.85 -14.77 5.61
C LEU A 51 14.82 -15.99 6.54
N LEU A 52 13.84 -16.85 6.39
CA LEU A 52 13.61 -18.00 7.27
C LEU A 52 14.09 -19.33 6.69
N GLN A 53 14.87 -19.34 5.60
CA GLN A 53 15.47 -20.57 5.06
C GLN A 53 16.28 -21.36 6.10
N ARG A 54 16.86 -20.66 7.09
CA ARG A 54 17.63 -21.24 8.20
C ARG A 54 17.09 -20.83 9.56
N GLY A 55 15.77 -20.53 9.63
CA GLY A 55 15.14 -20.00 10.82
C GLY A 55 13.71 -20.49 11.03
N GLN A 56 13.02 -19.89 11.98
CA GLN A 56 11.63 -20.16 12.29
C GLN A 56 10.83 -18.84 12.30
N GLY A 57 9.58 -18.88 11.84
CA GLY A 57 8.68 -17.74 11.84
C GLY A 57 7.43 -17.96 12.70
N LEU A 58 7.02 -16.95 13.46
CA LEU A 58 5.70 -16.84 14.01
C LEU A 58 5.01 -15.64 13.36
N ILE A 59 3.94 -15.88 12.60
CA ILE A 59 3.13 -14.83 11.99
C ILE A 59 1.81 -14.75 12.74
N VAL A 60 1.52 -13.58 13.29
CA VAL A 60 0.27 -13.31 14.00
C VAL A 60 -0.61 -12.39 13.16
N CYS A 61 -1.80 -12.90 12.80
CA CYS A 61 -2.84 -12.20 12.05
C CYS A 61 -3.88 -11.62 13.02
N LEU A 62 -4.04 -10.29 13.02
CA LEU A 62 -4.70 -9.56 14.11
C LEU A 62 -6.22 -9.51 14.05
N ASP A 63 -6.83 -9.65 12.88
CA ASP A 63 -8.29 -9.52 12.70
C ASP A 63 -8.84 -10.63 11.81
N THR A 64 -8.75 -11.85 12.32
CA THR A 64 -9.26 -13.07 11.67
C THR A 64 -10.10 -13.88 12.64
N GLU A 65 -10.82 -14.90 12.17
CA GLU A 65 -11.30 -15.94 13.05
C GLU A 65 -10.11 -16.66 13.72
N PRO A 66 -10.26 -17.14 14.95
CA PRO A 66 -9.17 -17.80 15.66
C PRO A 66 -8.70 -19.07 14.95
N TYR A 67 -7.40 -19.17 14.74
CA TYR A 67 -6.75 -20.41 14.26
C TYR A 67 -5.31 -20.47 14.77
N GLU A 68 -4.75 -21.69 14.74
CA GLU A 68 -3.34 -21.95 14.97
C GLU A 68 -2.92 -23.11 14.07
N GLU A 69 -1.97 -22.87 13.16
CA GLU A 69 -1.51 -23.83 12.16
C GLU A 69 0.00 -23.73 11.99
N THR A 70 0.63 -24.80 11.54
CA THR A 70 2.04 -24.80 11.16
C THR A 70 2.16 -25.04 9.66
N TRP A 71 2.97 -24.21 9.02
CA TRP A 71 3.24 -24.25 7.59
C TRP A 71 4.75 -24.18 7.35
N HIS A 72 5.34 -25.30 7.00
CA HIS A 72 6.81 -25.42 6.96
C HIS A 72 7.47 -24.93 8.26
N ASN A 73 8.32 -23.89 8.17
CA ASN A 73 8.98 -23.24 9.32
C ASN A 73 8.19 -22.05 9.89
N PHE A 74 6.94 -21.86 9.46
CA PHE A 74 6.06 -20.84 10.02
C PHE A 74 5.01 -21.45 10.95
N ARG A 75 4.87 -20.87 12.12
CA ARG A 75 3.68 -21.01 12.97
C ARG A 75 2.77 -19.83 12.69
N LEU A 76 1.55 -20.10 12.32
CA LEU A 76 0.52 -19.11 11.97
C LEU A 76 -0.51 -19.06 13.09
N VAL A 77 -0.76 -17.86 13.62
CA VAL A 77 -1.76 -17.65 14.67
C VAL A 77 -2.70 -16.54 14.22
N GLY A 78 -3.98 -16.85 14.11
CA GLY A 78 -5.03 -15.88 13.84
C GLY A 78 -5.88 -15.59 15.04
N GLY A 79 -6.47 -14.39 15.10
CA GLY A 79 -7.41 -14.04 16.16
C GLY A 79 -7.89 -12.59 16.10
N ARG A 80 -8.89 -12.31 16.92
CA ARG A 80 -9.46 -10.96 17.05
C ARG A 80 -8.70 -10.17 18.12
N PHE A 81 -7.50 -9.68 17.76
CA PHE A 81 -6.65 -8.89 18.66
C PHE A 81 -6.92 -7.39 18.58
N ILE A 82 -7.66 -6.93 17.57
CA ILE A 82 -7.99 -5.52 17.42
C ILE A 82 -9.31 -5.23 18.13
N PRO A 83 -9.31 -4.30 19.09
CA PRO A 83 -10.52 -3.95 19.82
C PRO A 83 -11.51 -3.20 18.92
N ARG A 84 -12.77 -3.58 19.01
CA ARG A 84 -13.89 -2.91 18.35
C ARG A 84 -14.69 -2.15 19.41
N GLY A 85 -15.25 -0.99 19.05
CA GLY A 85 -16.03 -0.14 19.96
C GLY A 85 -15.18 0.85 20.76
N GLY A 86 -15.65 1.26 21.94
CA GLY A 86 -15.04 2.29 22.80
C GLY A 86 -15.26 2.04 24.30
N GLY A 87 -14.79 2.97 25.14
CA GLY A 87 -14.97 2.93 26.59
C GLY A 87 -14.12 1.87 27.30
N TRP A 88 -14.57 1.42 28.48
CA TRP A 88 -13.85 0.47 29.33
C TRP A 88 -13.64 -0.89 28.65
N GLY A 89 -14.61 -1.35 27.87
CA GLY A 89 -14.49 -2.60 27.09
C GLY A 89 -13.33 -2.56 26.11
N TYR A 90 -13.09 -1.42 25.47
CA TYR A 90 -11.96 -1.20 24.56
C TYR A 90 -10.61 -1.36 25.31
N LEU A 91 -10.43 -0.68 26.46
CA LEU A 91 -9.18 -0.74 27.22
C LEU A 91 -8.91 -2.16 27.75
N ARG A 92 -9.94 -2.85 28.24
CA ARG A 92 -9.84 -4.25 28.66
C ARG A 92 -9.40 -5.15 27.50
N HIS A 93 -9.98 -4.97 26.32
CA HIS A 93 -9.61 -5.74 25.14
C HIS A 93 -8.16 -5.46 24.72
N VAL A 94 -7.73 -4.19 24.67
CA VAL A 94 -6.32 -3.82 24.38
C VAL A 94 -5.39 -4.54 25.34
N TRP A 95 -5.69 -4.55 26.63
CA TRP A 95 -4.87 -5.18 27.64
C TRP A 95 -4.80 -6.71 27.48
N LEU A 96 -5.96 -7.38 27.28
CA LEU A 96 -6.02 -8.83 27.07
C LEU A 96 -5.30 -9.25 25.79
N ALA A 97 -5.54 -8.54 24.68
CA ALA A 97 -4.87 -8.78 23.41
C ALA A 97 -3.35 -8.61 23.53
N SER A 98 -2.91 -7.53 24.20
CA SER A 98 -1.48 -7.29 24.44
C SER A 98 -0.83 -8.41 25.25
N ARG A 99 -1.48 -8.87 26.35
CA ARG A 99 -0.98 -9.99 27.14
C ARG A 99 -0.86 -11.26 26.33
N ARG A 100 -1.89 -11.61 25.53
CA ARG A 100 -1.87 -12.81 24.71
C ARG A 100 -0.77 -12.74 23.65
N LEU A 101 -0.57 -11.58 23.01
CA LEU A 101 0.52 -11.38 22.04
C LEU A 101 1.90 -11.52 22.70
N ILE A 102 2.09 -10.96 23.89
CA ILE A 102 3.34 -11.08 24.65
C ILE A 102 3.56 -12.55 25.07
N GLN A 103 2.56 -13.27 25.55
CA GLN A 103 2.68 -14.69 25.87
C GLN A 103 3.08 -15.54 24.66
N LEU A 104 2.48 -15.29 23.49
CA LEU A 104 2.89 -15.93 22.24
C LEU A 104 4.34 -15.61 21.89
N ALA A 105 4.76 -14.37 22.05
CA ALA A 105 6.13 -13.95 21.83
C ALA A 105 7.11 -14.60 22.82
N GLU A 106 6.80 -14.64 24.12
CA GLU A 106 7.62 -15.30 25.15
C GLU A 106 7.78 -16.80 24.87
N THR A 107 6.69 -17.49 24.53
CA THR A 107 6.74 -18.92 24.18
C THR A 107 7.56 -19.17 22.93
N PHE A 108 7.46 -18.28 21.92
CA PHE A 108 8.21 -18.39 20.68
C PHE A 108 9.67 -17.97 20.84
N ALA A 109 10.00 -17.10 21.80
CA ALA A 109 11.33 -16.52 22.04
C ALA A 109 11.96 -15.93 20.75
N PRO A 110 11.37 -14.88 20.14
CA PRO A 110 11.87 -14.32 18.89
C PRO A 110 13.22 -13.65 19.07
N THR A 111 14.07 -13.73 18.04
CA THR A 111 15.29 -12.92 17.94
C THR A 111 15.04 -11.60 17.22
N HIS A 112 13.94 -11.49 16.44
CA HIS A 112 13.58 -10.32 15.65
C HIS A 112 12.07 -10.13 15.66
N LEU A 113 11.62 -8.86 15.68
CA LEU A 113 10.20 -8.49 15.63
C LEU A 113 9.93 -7.52 14.49
N ILE A 114 8.98 -7.85 13.62
CA ILE A 114 8.43 -6.94 12.60
C ILE A 114 6.99 -6.59 12.98
N ILE A 115 6.70 -5.28 13.08
CA ILE A 115 5.36 -4.74 13.34
C ILE A 115 4.83 -4.09 12.07
N ARG A 116 3.78 -4.67 11.47
CA ARG A 116 3.21 -4.20 10.19
C ARG A 116 1.95 -3.35 10.32
N THR A 117 1.59 -2.94 11.52
CA THR A 117 0.41 -2.09 11.74
C THR A 117 0.54 -1.25 13.01
N PRO A 118 0.05 0.01 13.03
CA PRO A 118 0.16 0.92 14.16
C PRO A 118 -0.96 0.71 15.21
N ALA A 119 -1.33 -0.54 15.51
CA ALA A 119 -2.40 -0.84 16.46
C ALA A 119 -1.94 -0.74 17.94
N TRP A 120 -2.85 -0.36 18.84
CA TRP A 120 -2.57 -0.18 20.26
C TRP A 120 -1.94 -1.40 20.96
N PRO A 121 -2.40 -2.65 20.73
CA PRO A 121 -1.76 -3.82 21.34
C PRO A 121 -0.28 -3.93 20.98
N LEU A 122 0.11 -3.47 19.78
CA LEU A 122 1.49 -3.57 19.30
C LEU A 122 2.42 -2.54 19.96
N LEU A 123 1.88 -1.46 20.51
CA LEU A 123 2.65 -0.55 21.37
C LEU A 123 3.21 -1.30 22.58
N MET A 124 2.40 -2.17 23.21
CA MET A 124 2.82 -2.95 24.38
C MET A 124 3.81 -4.05 23.99
N VAL A 125 3.58 -4.73 22.87
CA VAL A 125 4.51 -5.75 22.34
C VAL A 125 5.84 -5.12 21.95
N GLY A 126 5.83 -3.97 21.26
CA GLY A 126 7.06 -3.24 20.92
C GLY A 126 7.86 -2.81 22.15
N ARG A 127 7.21 -2.31 23.20
CA ARG A 127 7.86 -1.97 24.48
C ARG A 127 8.42 -3.20 25.17
N TRP A 128 7.70 -4.31 25.16
CA TRP A 128 8.19 -5.58 25.68
C TRP A 128 9.44 -6.04 24.95
N ALA A 129 9.43 -6.04 23.61
CA ALA A 129 10.57 -6.43 22.78
C ALA A 129 11.81 -5.58 23.06
N LEU A 130 11.64 -4.25 23.18
CA LEU A 130 12.74 -3.36 23.54
C LEU A 130 13.35 -3.65 24.90
N ARG A 131 12.54 -4.02 25.91
CA ARG A 131 13.04 -4.43 27.23
C ARG A 131 13.81 -5.75 27.18
N GLN A 132 13.43 -6.64 26.25
CA GLN A 132 14.12 -7.90 26.00
C GLN A 132 15.31 -7.74 25.04
N GLN A 133 15.63 -6.51 24.62
CA GLN A 133 16.69 -6.20 23.65
C GLN A 133 16.49 -6.87 22.29
N ILE A 134 15.25 -7.20 21.94
CA ILE A 134 14.89 -7.79 20.63
C ILE A 134 14.82 -6.65 19.62
N PRO A 135 15.56 -6.72 18.50
CA PRO A 135 15.47 -5.79 17.38
C PRO A 135 14.02 -5.68 16.87
N VAL A 136 13.53 -4.44 16.73
CA VAL A 136 12.18 -4.14 16.26
C VAL A 136 12.24 -3.36 14.95
N LEU A 137 11.58 -3.86 13.92
CA LEU A 137 11.33 -3.15 12.65
C LEU A 137 9.85 -2.77 12.54
N PRO A 138 9.48 -1.51 12.76
CA PRO A 138 8.19 -0.99 12.35
C PRO A 138 8.16 -0.84 10.81
N LEU A 139 7.29 -1.60 10.15
CA LEU A 139 7.21 -1.73 8.69
C LEU A 139 5.76 -1.59 8.24
N PHE A 140 5.33 -0.37 7.94
CA PHE A 140 3.93 -0.02 7.72
C PHE A 140 3.59 0.12 6.23
N ALA A 141 2.29 0.07 5.94
CA ALA A 141 1.69 0.53 4.70
C ALA A 141 0.46 1.39 5.03
N ASP A 142 0.57 2.25 6.04
CA ASP A 142 -0.51 3.01 6.65
C ASP A 142 -0.25 4.52 6.56
N TYR A 143 -1.33 5.30 6.50
CA TYR A 143 -1.27 6.76 6.55
C TYR A 143 -1.56 7.26 7.98
N PHE A 144 -0.66 8.10 8.52
CA PHE A 144 -0.77 8.65 9.88
C PHE A 144 -1.60 9.94 9.85
N TYR A 145 -2.90 9.80 10.09
CA TYR A 145 -3.79 10.95 10.13
C TYR A 145 -3.55 11.83 11.36
N THR A 146 -3.36 13.15 11.16
CA THR A 146 -3.05 14.12 12.22
C THR A 146 -4.05 15.29 12.28
N GLY A 147 -5.18 15.19 11.59
CA GLY A 147 -6.12 16.29 11.38
C GLY A 147 -6.79 16.86 12.63
N THR A 148 -6.78 16.13 13.77
CA THR A 148 -7.35 16.63 15.02
C THR A 148 -6.39 16.52 16.18
N LEU A 149 -6.52 17.42 17.18
CA LEU A 149 -5.73 17.36 18.41
C LEU A 149 -5.90 16.00 19.14
N LYS A 150 -7.12 15.48 19.16
CA LYS A 150 -7.44 14.16 19.74
C LYS A 150 -6.62 13.04 19.06
N THR A 151 -6.51 13.07 17.74
CA THR A 151 -5.73 12.08 16.99
C THR A 151 -4.24 12.21 17.25
N ARG A 152 -3.73 13.46 17.34
CA ARG A 152 -2.32 13.71 17.69
C ARG A 152 -1.97 13.17 19.08
N LEU A 153 -2.80 13.45 20.07
CA LEU A 153 -2.61 12.92 21.44
C LEU A 153 -2.69 11.40 21.48
N LYS A 154 -3.63 10.80 20.74
CA LYS A 154 -3.76 9.34 20.63
C LYS A 154 -2.51 8.69 20.03
N ASN A 155 -1.87 9.31 19.04
CA ASN A 155 -0.69 8.78 18.39
C ASN A 155 0.61 8.97 19.19
N LEU A 156 0.63 9.87 20.18
CA LEU A 156 1.85 10.23 20.93
C LEU A 156 2.59 9.04 21.56
N PRO A 157 1.94 8.05 22.18
CA PRO A 157 2.63 6.88 22.73
C PRO A 157 3.31 6.02 21.66
N LEU A 158 2.68 5.89 20.48
CA LEU A 158 3.26 5.17 19.35
C LEU A 158 4.45 5.95 18.78
N ILE A 159 4.32 7.27 18.60
CA ILE A 159 5.40 8.13 18.11
C ILE A 159 6.62 8.06 19.04
N ARG A 160 6.41 8.04 20.36
CA ARG A 160 7.50 7.84 21.32
C ARG A 160 8.18 6.48 21.19
N LEU A 161 7.44 5.42 20.92
CA LEU A 161 8.01 4.11 20.62
C LEU A 161 8.84 4.15 19.33
N LEU A 162 8.29 4.69 18.24
CA LEU A 162 8.97 4.77 16.95
C LEU A 162 10.25 5.62 17.01
N ASN A 163 10.28 6.63 17.87
CA ASN A 163 11.46 7.47 18.11
C ASN A 163 12.45 6.86 19.11
N HIS A 164 12.17 5.70 19.70
CA HIS A 164 13.08 5.09 20.68
C HIS A 164 14.46 4.84 20.07
N PRO A 165 15.58 5.15 20.78
CA PRO A 165 16.94 5.03 20.22
C PRO A 165 17.28 3.62 19.69
N ALA A 166 16.78 2.55 20.34
CA ALA A 166 17.00 1.17 19.92
C ALA A 166 16.18 0.76 18.68
N ILE A 167 15.33 1.63 18.13
CA ILE A 167 14.70 1.45 16.81
C ILE A 167 15.48 2.31 15.81
N PRO A 168 16.37 1.71 15.00
CA PRO A 168 17.28 2.49 14.14
C PRO A 168 16.58 3.05 12.91
N LEU A 169 15.51 2.42 12.45
CA LEU A 169 14.68 2.88 11.33
C LEU A 169 13.22 2.51 11.52
N VAL A 170 12.35 3.25 10.84
CA VAL A 170 10.93 3.01 10.69
C VAL A 170 10.59 3.11 9.21
N ALA A 171 9.96 2.10 8.63
CA ALA A 171 9.67 2.11 7.21
C ALA A 171 8.17 2.21 6.94
N ASN A 172 7.82 2.90 5.85
CA ASN A 172 6.43 2.96 5.39
C ASN A 172 6.37 2.94 3.86
N HIS A 173 5.29 2.39 3.32
CA HIS A 173 5.09 2.33 1.89
C HIS A 173 4.85 3.73 1.33
N ASN A 174 5.66 4.13 0.36
CA ASN A 174 5.71 5.38 -0.38
C ASN A 174 5.99 6.68 0.42
N TYR A 175 6.41 7.71 -0.30
CA TYR A 175 6.77 9.01 0.28
C TYR A 175 5.63 9.73 1.02
N PRO A 176 4.39 9.83 0.50
CA PRO A 176 3.31 10.52 1.22
C PRO A 176 2.97 9.86 2.55
N ALA A 177 2.96 8.53 2.64
CA ALA A 177 2.74 7.84 3.90
C ALA A 177 3.89 8.07 4.88
N CYS A 178 5.14 8.07 4.41
CA CYS A 178 6.30 8.45 5.21
C CYS A 178 6.22 9.91 5.69
N ALA A 179 5.86 10.85 4.81
CA ALA A 179 5.69 12.25 5.18
C ALA A 179 4.61 12.43 6.26
N SER A 180 3.51 11.66 6.20
CA SER A 180 2.48 11.68 7.24
C SER A 180 3.00 11.25 8.62
N MET A 181 3.95 10.30 8.68
CA MET A 181 4.60 9.90 9.92
C MET A 181 5.47 11.02 10.50
N VAL A 182 6.24 11.70 9.64
CA VAL A 182 7.06 12.87 10.06
C VAL A 182 6.17 13.99 10.56
N GLN A 183 5.07 14.28 9.86
CA GLN A 183 4.07 15.26 10.32
C GLN A 183 3.42 14.87 11.65
N ALA A 184 3.29 13.56 11.93
CA ALA A 184 2.81 13.06 13.20
C ALA A 184 3.84 13.18 14.34
N GLY A 185 5.13 13.42 14.03
CA GLY A 185 6.21 13.62 15.00
C GLY A 185 7.25 12.49 15.04
N VAL A 186 7.25 11.57 14.09
CA VAL A 186 8.36 10.61 13.94
C VAL A 186 9.56 11.32 13.35
N ALA A 187 10.75 11.07 13.90
CA ALA A 187 11.98 11.71 13.46
C ALA A 187 12.29 11.38 12.00
N ALA A 188 12.38 12.40 11.14
CA ALA A 188 12.61 12.24 9.70
C ALA A 188 13.87 11.42 9.38
N ALA A 189 14.92 11.51 10.23
CA ALA A 189 16.16 10.73 10.10
C ALA A 189 15.99 9.23 10.35
N LYS A 190 14.79 8.76 10.73
CA LYS A 190 14.48 7.35 10.93
C LYS A 190 13.51 6.81 9.89
N VAL A 191 12.79 7.68 9.18
CA VAL A 191 11.70 7.28 8.29
C VAL A 191 12.24 6.99 6.89
N VAL A 192 12.16 5.73 6.47
CA VAL A 192 12.61 5.24 5.16
C VAL A 192 11.39 4.87 4.32
N PRO A 193 11.21 5.49 3.14
CA PRO A 193 10.19 5.08 2.19
C PRO A 193 10.63 3.79 1.48
N TYR A 194 9.72 2.83 1.35
CA TYR A 194 9.94 1.65 0.55
C TYR A 194 8.80 1.42 -0.44
N ASP A 195 9.08 0.60 -1.45
CA ASP A 195 8.08 0.15 -2.41
C ASP A 195 8.24 -1.34 -2.72
N TRP A 196 7.27 -1.91 -3.42
CA TRP A 196 7.41 -3.25 -4.01
C TRP A 196 8.07 -3.13 -5.38
N PRO A 197 8.86 -4.14 -5.79
CA PRO A 197 9.43 -4.14 -7.12
C PRO A 197 8.31 -4.12 -8.17
N ALA A 198 8.56 -3.39 -9.24
CA ALA A 198 7.67 -3.44 -10.39
C ALA A 198 7.75 -4.79 -11.09
N SER A 199 6.61 -5.30 -11.54
CA SER A 199 6.58 -6.50 -12.38
C SER A 199 7.04 -6.20 -13.81
N ARG A 200 6.82 -4.97 -14.28
CA ARG A 200 7.19 -4.46 -15.60
C ARG A 200 7.53 -2.97 -15.52
N HIS A 201 8.40 -2.53 -16.41
CA HIS A 201 8.62 -1.09 -16.57
C HIS A 201 7.66 -0.52 -17.62
N PRO A 202 7.01 0.65 -17.40
CA PRO A 202 6.07 1.24 -18.37
C PRO A 202 6.65 1.42 -19.76
N ARG A 203 7.97 1.68 -19.90
CA ARG A 203 8.63 1.86 -21.20
C ARG A 203 8.72 0.58 -22.03
N GLU A 204 8.50 -0.59 -21.44
CA GLU A 204 8.43 -1.87 -22.14
C GLU A 204 7.14 -2.05 -22.93
N MET A 205 6.17 -1.16 -22.70
CA MET A 205 4.88 -1.17 -23.40
C MET A 205 4.71 0.11 -24.22
N PRO A 206 4.08 0.04 -25.40
CA PRO A 206 3.77 1.23 -26.18
C PRO A 206 2.76 2.12 -25.44
N ALA A 207 2.93 3.44 -25.57
CA ALA A 207 1.90 4.38 -25.17
C ALA A 207 0.60 4.09 -25.93
N LYS A 208 -0.52 4.54 -25.40
CA LYS A 208 -1.84 4.32 -26.00
C LYS A 208 -2.25 5.56 -26.76
N ASP A 209 -2.86 5.34 -27.90
CA ASP A 209 -3.60 6.37 -28.62
C ASP A 209 -5.09 6.23 -28.29
N LEU A 210 -5.81 7.33 -28.41
CA LEU A 210 -7.26 7.32 -28.27
C LEU A 210 -7.86 6.72 -29.55
N ALA A 211 -7.85 5.39 -29.63
CA ALA A 211 -8.48 4.71 -30.75
C ALA A 211 -9.99 4.99 -30.73
N ARG A 212 -10.54 5.48 -31.84
CA ARG A 212 -11.97 5.50 -32.08
C ARG A 212 -12.43 4.06 -32.35
N SER A 213 -12.64 3.29 -31.29
CA SER A 213 -13.42 2.07 -31.36
C SER A 213 -14.88 2.50 -31.58
N GLY A 214 -15.60 1.87 -32.48
CA GLY A 214 -17.01 2.19 -32.77
C GLY A 214 -17.97 1.88 -31.61
N GLY A 215 -17.50 1.86 -30.36
CA GLY A 215 -18.21 1.57 -29.12
C GLY A 215 -17.87 2.56 -28.01
N PRO A 216 -18.48 2.39 -26.82
CA PRO A 216 -18.26 3.26 -25.67
C PRO A 216 -16.80 3.19 -25.18
N TYR A 217 -16.28 4.33 -24.69
CA TYR A 217 -15.00 4.38 -23.99
C TYR A 217 -15.09 3.61 -22.67
N ARG A 218 -14.01 2.96 -22.28
CA ARG A 218 -13.94 2.21 -21.01
C ARG A 218 -13.22 3.00 -19.94
N LEU A 219 -13.85 3.10 -18.79
CA LEU A 219 -13.25 3.58 -17.54
C LEU A 219 -13.05 2.40 -16.59
N CYS A 220 -11.98 2.45 -15.80
CA CYS A 220 -11.69 1.44 -14.80
C CYS A 220 -11.49 2.09 -13.42
N TYR A 221 -12.06 1.46 -12.41
CA TYR A 221 -11.78 1.72 -11.00
C TYR A 221 -11.39 0.41 -10.34
N ALA A 222 -10.36 0.42 -9.49
CA ALA A 222 -10.02 -0.72 -8.64
C ALA A 222 -9.73 -0.25 -7.22
N GLY A 223 -10.40 -0.87 -6.24
CA GLY A 223 -10.23 -0.52 -4.83
C GLY A 223 -11.46 -0.86 -3.98
N GLN A 224 -11.39 -0.49 -2.70
CA GLN A 224 -12.48 -0.69 -1.77
C GLN A 224 -13.71 0.13 -2.18
N LEU A 225 -14.89 -0.51 -2.18
CA LEU A 225 -16.17 0.15 -2.43
C LEU A 225 -16.68 0.79 -1.14
N SER A 226 -16.22 2.02 -0.88
CA SER A 226 -16.59 2.79 0.32
C SER A 226 -16.76 4.27 0.01
N HIS A 227 -17.61 4.97 0.78
CA HIS A 227 -17.91 6.38 0.58
C HIS A 227 -16.66 7.28 0.53
N PRO A 228 -15.67 7.12 1.43
CA PRO A 228 -14.46 7.94 1.38
C PRO A 228 -13.57 7.69 0.14
N LYS A 229 -13.72 6.56 -0.53
CA LYS A 229 -13.05 6.26 -1.81
C LYS A 229 -13.67 6.99 -3.01
N GLY A 230 -14.79 7.70 -2.82
CA GLY A 230 -15.36 8.58 -3.84
C GLY A 230 -16.04 7.88 -5.02
N VAL A 231 -16.36 6.58 -4.91
CA VAL A 231 -16.98 5.81 -6.00
C VAL A 231 -18.36 6.39 -6.38
N GLY A 232 -19.09 6.90 -5.38
CA GLY A 232 -20.36 7.59 -5.64
C GLY A 232 -20.21 8.86 -6.49
N ASP A 233 -19.08 9.57 -6.35
CA ASP A 233 -18.80 10.76 -7.19
C ASP A 233 -18.46 10.34 -8.62
N LEU A 234 -17.76 9.21 -8.79
CA LEU A 234 -17.49 8.62 -10.11
C LEU A 234 -18.78 8.18 -10.81
N LEU A 235 -19.70 7.51 -10.12
CA LEU A 235 -21.01 7.15 -10.70
C LEU A 235 -21.79 8.37 -11.16
N LYS A 236 -21.83 9.46 -10.35
CA LYS A 236 -22.46 10.72 -10.74
C LYS A 236 -21.78 11.36 -11.96
N ALA A 237 -20.45 11.31 -12.03
CA ALA A 237 -19.70 11.83 -13.18
C ALA A 237 -20.02 11.03 -14.46
N VAL A 238 -20.10 9.70 -14.39
CA VAL A 238 -20.51 8.86 -15.51
C VAL A 238 -21.93 9.17 -15.97
N ALA A 239 -22.87 9.41 -15.02
CA ALA A 239 -24.23 9.83 -15.36
C ALA A 239 -24.28 11.18 -16.08
N LEU A 240 -23.41 12.13 -15.72
CA LEU A 240 -23.28 13.41 -16.44
C LEU A 240 -22.74 13.22 -17.86
N LEU A 241 -21.77 12.34 -18.07
CA LEU A 241 -21.27 11.99 -19.39
C LEU A 241 -22.34 11.30 -20.24
N HIS A 242 -23.07 10.36 -19.67
CA HIS A 242 -24.16 9.66 -20.36
C HIS A 242 -25.24 10.61 -20.90
N ARG A 243 -25.51 11.73 -20.21
CA ARG A 243 -26.51 12.71 -20.63
C ARG A 243 -26.03 13.66 -21.72
N ALA A 244 -24.77 14.04 -21.72
CA ALA A 244 -24.26 15.14 -22.54
C ALA A 244 -22.77 15.02 -22.89
N GLY A 245 -22.24 13.82 -23.04
CA GLY A 245 -20.82 13.57 -23.33
C GLY A 245 -20.59 12.34 -24.21
N PRO A 246 -19.37 11.87 -24.27
CA PRO A 246 -19.05 10.61 -24.93
C PRO A 246 -19.68 9.44 -24.16
N GLU A 247 -20.09 8.42 -24.88
CA GLU A 247 -20.54 7.18 -24.26
C GLU A 247 -19.38 6.49 -23.53
N VAL A 248 -19.62 6.11 -22.27
CA VAL A 248 -18.64 5.44 -21.42
C VAL A 248 -19.23 4.23 -20.73
N ASP A 249 -18.46 3.16 -20.62
CA ASP A 249 -18.69 2.02 -19.74
C ASP A 249 -17.72 2.12 -18.56
N LEU A 250 -18.16 1.70 -17.37
CA LEU A 250 -17.34 1.71 -16.16
C LEU A 250 -17.24 0.32 -15.56
N ASP A 251 -16.02 -0.18 -15.43
CA ASP A 251 -15.69 -1.41 -14.73
C ASP A 251 -15.20 -1.10 -13.31
N LEU A 252 -15.90 -1.63 -12.29
CA LEU A 252 -15.59 -1.46 -10.87
C LEU A 252 -15.07 -2.78 -10.29
N PHE A 253 -13.79 -2.83 -9.95
CA PHE A 253 -13.13 -3.97 -9.32
C PHE A 253 -12.92 -3.71 -7.83
N GLY A 254 -13.23 -4.72 -7.02
CA GLY A 254 -13.12 -4.67 -5.57
C GLY A 254 -14.47 -4.87 -4.87
N ASP A 255 -14.42 -4.85 -3.55
CA ASP A 255 -15.58 -4.99 -2.69
C ASP A 255 -15.51 -4.02 -1.52
N GLY A 256 -16.59 -3.90 -0.75
CA GLY A 256 -16.59 -2.99 0.40
C GLY A 256 -17.99 -2.80 1.00
N PRO A 257 -18.03 -2.11 2.14
CA PRO A 257 -19.27 -1.97 2.92
C PRO A 257 -20.40 -1.27 2.17
N ASP A 258 -20.06 -0.39 1.21
CA ASP A 258 -21.05 0.43 0.51
C ASP A 258 -21.44 -0.11 -0.86
N ARG A 259 -21.03 -1.37 -1.19
CA ARG A 259 -21.32 -1.99 -2.49
C ARG A 259 -22.80 -1.96 -2.86
N ALA A 260 -23.68 -2.37 -1.95
CA ALA A 260 -25.12 -2.41 -2.20
C ALA A 260 -25.70 -1.00 -2.43
N GLU A 261 -25.24 0.00 -1.66
CA GLU A 261 -25.66 1.40 -1.81
C GLU A 261 -25.19 1.97 -3.17
N LEU A 262 -23.95 1.64 -3.58
CA LEU A 262 -23.40 2.07 -4.87
C LEU A 262 -24.12 1.43 -6.06
N GLN A 263 -24.51 0.16 -5.96
CA GLN A 263 -25.33 -0.52 -6.98
C GLN A 263 -26.70 0.14 -7.10
N GLU A 264 -27.34 0.44 -5.98
CA GLU A 264 -28.64 1.16 -5.98
C GLU A 264 -28.49 2.59 -6.52
N LEU A 265 -27.37 3.27 -6.23
CA LEU A 265 -27.08 4.58 -6.81
C LEU A 265 -26.92 4.49 -8.33
N ALA A 266 -26.18 3.49 -8.85
CA ALA A 266 -26.01 3.29 -10.29
C ALA A 266 -27.38 3.09 -10.98
N ARG A 267 -28.25 2.26 -10.39
CA ARG A 267 -29.61 2.02 -10.88
C ARG A 267 -30.46 3.31 -10.92
N ARG A 268 -30.44 4.09 -9.84
CA ARG A 268 -31.16 5.39 -9.78
C ARG A 268 -30.65 6.41 -10.79
N LEU A 269 -29.39 6.31 -11.18
CA LEU A 269 -28.77 7.17 -12.18
C LEU A 269 -28.99 6.66 -13.62
N GLY A 270 -29.64 5.51 -13.81
CA GLY A 270 -29.89 4.88 -15.12
C GLY A 270 -28.62 4.33 -15.77
N LEU A 271 -27.74 3.73 -14.98
CA LEU A 271 -26.44 3.23 -15.41
C LEU A 271 -26.33 1.69 -15.41
N ASP A 272 -27.44 0.97 -15.29
CA ASP A 272 -27.43 -0.50 -15.15
C ASP A 272 -26.67 -1.19 -16.28
N ASP A 273 -26.80 -0.74 -17.51
CA ASP A 273 -26.15 -1.31 -18.69
C ASP A 273 -24.73 -0.78 -18.92
N ARG A 274 -24.28 0.20 -18.14
CA ARG A 274 -23.01 0.92 -18.33
C ARG A 274 -22.00 0.70 -17.21
N VAL A 275 -22.44 0.22 -16.05
CA VAL A 275 -21.57 0.01 -14.88
C VAL A 275 -21.58 -1.44 -14.46
N ARG A 276 -20.39 -2.05 -14.41
CA ARG A 276 -20.20 -3.45 -14.03
C ARG A 276 -19.44 -3.55 -12.73
N PHE A 277 -20.04 -4.22 -11.73
CA PHE A 277 -19.44 -4.50 -10.43
C PHE A 277 -18.85 -5.92 -10.43
N HIS A 278 -17.54 -6.04 -10.64
CA HIS A 278 -16.86 -7.33 -10.77
C HIS A 278 -16.56 -8.03 -9.44
N GLY A 279 -16.62 -7.30 -8.32
CA GLY A 279 -16.19 -7.84 -7.01
C GLY A 279 -14.68 -8.00 -6.91
N LEU A 280 -14.25 -8.82 -5.96
CA LEU A 280 -12.84 -9.18 -5.81
C LEU A 280 -12.39 -9.99 -7.03
N THR A 281 -11.38 -9.51 -7.69
CA THR A 281 -10.89 -10.05 -8.97
C THR A 281 -9.38 -10.19 -8.91
N ALA A 282 -8.87 -11.23 -9.55
CA ALA A 282 -7.45 -11.48 -9.67
C ALA A 282 -6.68 -10.28 -10.25
N ASN A 283 -5.55 -9.94 -9.68
CA ASN A 283 -4.77 -8.76 -10.06
C ASN A 283 -4.43 -8.72 -11.56
N GLU A 284 -4.07 -9.87 -12.17
CA GLU A 284 -3.79 -9.96 -13.61
C GLU A 284 -4.99 -9.54 -14.48
N LYS A 285 -6.22 -9.93 -14.08
CA LYS A 285 -7.44 -9.53 -14.80
C LYS A 285 -7.72 -8.04 -14.64
N VAL A 286 -7.44 -7.49 -13.45
CA VAL A 286 -7.56 -6.05 -13.18
C VAL A 286 -6.56 -5.27 -14.04
N LEU A 287 -5.29 -5.70 -14.11
CA LEU A 287 -4.27 -5.10 -14.97
C LEU A 287 -4.65 -5.16 -16.46
N ALA A 288 -5.19 -6.29 -16.92
CA ALA A 288 -5.69 -6.42 -18.29
C ALA A 288 -6.85 -5.45 -18.57
N ALA A 289 -7.79 -5.32 -17.63
CA ALA A 289 -8.90 -4.37 -17.73
C ALA A 289 -8.40 -2.91 -17.73
N MET A 290 -7.44 -2.57 -16.87
CA MET A 290 -6.80 -1.25 -16.88
C MET A 290 -6.12 -0.97 -18.21
N ARG A 291 -5.41 -1.94 -18.78
CA ARG A 291 -4.78 -1.80 -20.12
C ARG A 291 -5.81 -1.59 -21.23
N ALA A 292 -6.94 -2.28 -21.16
CA ALA A 292 -8.04 -2.15 -22.12
C ALA A 292 -8.84 -0.83 -21.95
N ALA A 293 -8.90 -0.29 -20.73
CA ALA A 293 -9.60 0.97 -20.43
C ALA A 293 -8.85 2.19 -21.01
N GLN A 294 -9.57 3.24 -21.36
CA GLN A 294 -8.95 4.51 -21.73
C GLN A 294 -8.40 5.24 -20.50
N LEU A 295 -9.10 5.22 -19.39
CA LEU A 295 -8.71 5.92 -18.16
C LEU A 295 -8.94 5.05 -16.94
N VAL A 296 -8.05 5.17 -15.97
CA VAL A 296 -8.27 4.68 -14.59
C VAL A 296 -8.61 5.87 -13.71
N VAL A 297 -9.64 5.73 -12.88
CA VAL A 297 -10.11 6.83 -12.02
C VAL A 297 -9.85 6.50 -10.56
N VAL A 298 -9.23 7.44 -9.83
CA VAL A 298 -8.94 7.32 -8.40
C VAL A 298 -9.55 8.53 -7.67
N PRO A 299 -10.84 8.43 -7.30
CA PRO A 299 -11.61 9.57 -6.81
C PRO A 299 -11.59 9.75 -5.29
N SER A 300 -10.55 9.22 -4.61
CA SER A 300 -10.44 9.23 -3.15
C SER A 300 -10.66 10.65 -2.58
N ARG A 301 -11.50 10.73 -1.54
CA ARG A 301 -11.80 11.99 -0.84
C ARG A 301 -10.73 12.29 0.20
N HIS A 302 -10.52 13.57 0.53
CA HIS A 302 -9.47 14.03 1.44
C HIS A 302 -9.50 13.39 2.84
N GLN A 303 -10.68 12.96 3.32
CA GLN A 303 -10.82 12.29 4.61
C GLN A 303 -10.39 10.82 4.63
N TYR A 304 -10.17 10.21 3.46
CA TYR A 304 -9.65 8.84 3.40
C TYR A 304 -8.14 8.86 3.68
N PRO A 305 -7.66 8.11 4.69
CA PRO A 305 -6.24 8.09 5.03
C PRO A 305 -5.48 7.22 4.02
N GLU A 306 -4.98 7.83 2.95
CA GLU A 306 -4.36 7.13 1.84
C GLU A 306 -2.98 7.72 1.51
N GLY A 307 -1.99 6.84 1.26
CA GLY A 307 -0.75 7.20 0.60
C GLY A 307 -0.95 7.24 -0.92
N ILE A 308 -0.03 6.66 -1.70
CA ILE A 308 -0.25 6.40 -3.14
C ILE A 308 -0.75 4.96 -3.25
N PRO A 309 -2.02 4.75 -3.66
CA PRO A 309 -2.58 3.40 -3.77
C PRO A 309 -1.96 2.63 -4.94
N CYS A 310 -1.84 1.30 -4.78
CA CYS A 310 -1.25 0.42 -5.81
C CYS A 310 -1.91 0.57 -7.19
N VAL A 311 -3.20 0.85 -7.23
CA VAL A 311 -3.95 1.07 -8.48
C VAL A 311 -3.34 2.17 -9.38
N ILE A 312 -2.70 3.19 -8.79
CA ILE A 312 -2.02 4.24 -9.57
C ILE A 312 -0.76 3.68 -10.21
N TYR A 313 0.07 2.95 -9.46
CA TYR A 313 1.26 2.28 -10.00
C TYR A 313 0.87 1.33 -11.14
N GLU A 314 -0.16 0.52 -10.94
CA GLU A 314 -0.67 -0.48 -11.87
C GLU A 314 -1.21 0.16 -13.16
N ALA A 315 -1.98 1.24 -13.05
CA ALA A 315 -2.50 1.96 -14.20
C ALA A 315 -1.38 2.58 -15.04
N LEU A 316 -0.42 3.24 -14.39
CA LEU A 316 0.74 3.86 -15.06
C LEU A 316 1.66 2.80 -15.68
N GLU A 317 1.86 1.67 -15.01
CA GLU A 317 2.64 0.52 -15.49
C GLU A 317 2.11 -0.01 -16.82
N VAL A 318 0.78 -0.09 -16.97
CA VAL A 318 0.14 -0.52 -18.22
C VAL A 318 -0.15 0.61 -19.19
N ARG A 319 0.48 1.78 -19.03
CA ARG A 319 0.39 2.95 -19.92
C ARG A 319 -1.02 3.55 -20.03
N THR A 320 -1.86 3.36 -18.99
CA THR A 320 -3.20 3.94 -18.95
C THR A 320 -3.17 5.20 -18.10
N PRO A 321 -3.54 6.37 -18.66
CA PRO A 321 -3.58 7.62 -17.92
C PRO A 321 -4.58 7.54 -16.76
N VAL A 322 -4.29 8.27 -15.68
CA VAL A 322 -5.11 8.30 -14.49
C VAL A 322 -5.83 9.63 -14.31
N VAL A 323 -7.07 9.60 -13.83
CA VAL A 323 -7.79 10.79 -13.38
C VAL A 323 -7.89 10.74 -11.87
N LEU A 324 -7.15 11.62 -11.19
CA LEU A 324 -6.95 11.63 -9.75
C LEU A 324 -7.74 12.77 -9.09
N SER A 325 -8.27 12.52 -7.90
CA SER A 325 -8.68 13.64 -7.05
C SER A 325 -7.46 14.47 -6.60
N ASP A 326 -7.72 15.69 -6.16
CA ASP A 326 -6.69 16.55 -5.54
C ASP A 326 -6.36 16.15 -4.09
N HIS A 327 -6.36 14.83 -3.82
CA HIS A 327 -6.03 14.29 -2.51
C HIS A 327 -4.64 14.79 -2.04
N PRO A 328 -4.46 15.17 -0.75
CA PRO A 328 -3.20 15.71 -0.24
C PRO A 328 -1.96 14.82 -0.48
N SER A 329 -2.15 13.50 -0.56
CA SER A 329 -1.07 12.56 -0.87
C SER A 329 -0.72 12.49 -2.35
N PHE A 330 -1.62 12.89 -3.26
CA PHE A 330 -1.39 12.83 -4.70
C PHE A 330 -0.78 14.12 -5.23
N ARG A 331 -1.31 15.28 -4.79
CA ARG A 331 -0.88 16.61 -5.27
C ARG A 331 0.63 16.83 -5.32
N PRO A 332 1.43 16.43 -4.31
CA PRO A 332 2.87 16.67 -4.34
C PRO A 332 3.64 15.80 -5.34
N LYS A 333 3.04 14.73 -5.84
CA LYS A 333 3.70 13.68 -6.65
C LYS A 333 3.28 13.68 -8.10
N PHE A 334 2.12 14.24 -8.40
CA PHE A 334 1.56 14.22 -9.76
C PHE A 334 1.42 15.62 -10.32
N GLN A 335 1.92 15.80 -11.54
CA GLN A 335 1.77 17.03 -12.30
C GLN A 335 0.66 16.81 -13.34
N PRO A 336 -0.44 17.58 -13.29
CA PRO A 336 -1.49 17.51 -14.31
C PRO A 336 -0.90 17.67 -15.73
N GLY A 337 -1.31 16.81 -16.64
CA GLY A 337 -0.73 16.74 -18.00
C GLY A 337 0.37 15.70 -18.17
N GLN A 338 1.00 15.23 -17.09
CA GLN A 338 1.99 14.16 -17.14
C GLN A 338 1.41 12.85 -16.60
N GLY A 339 0.86 12.03 -17.48
CA GLY A 339 0.27 10.74 -17.11
C GLY A 339 -1.06 10.84 -16.35
N CYS A 340 -1.47 12.03 -15.95
CA CYS A 340 -2.68 12.23 -15.16
C CYS A 340 -3.40 13.55 -15.44
N LEU A 341 -4.70 13.57 -15.14
CA LEU A 341 -5.49 14.77 -14.90
C LEU A 341 -5.94 14.79 -13.45
N MET A 342 -6.19 15.99 -12.93
CA MET A 342 -6.65 16.15 -11.56
C MET A 342 -7.99 16.89 -11.49
N PHE A 343 -8.80 16.53 -10.49
CA PHE A 343 -10.07 17.18 -10.18
C PHE A 343 -10.21 17.35 -8.66
N ARG A 344 -11.11 18.25 -8.26
CA ARG A 344 -11.41 18.50 -6.84
C ARG A 344 -12.16 17.32 -6.24
N ALA A 345 -11.65 16.75 -5.15
CA ALA A 345 -12.26 15.63 -4.45
C ALA A 345 -13.73 15.93 -4.07
N GLY A 346 -14.65 15.02 -4.40
CA GLY A 346 -16.09 15.18 -4.18
C GLY A 346 -16.82 15.98 -5.27
N ASP A 347 -16.12 16.55 -6.25
CA ASP A 347 -16.73 17.32 -7.35
C ASP A 347 -16.96 16.43 -8.58
N ALA A 348 -18.13 15.80 -8.64
CA ALA A 348 -18.52 14.93 -9.76
C ALA A 348 -18.62 15.67 -11.11
N ALA A 349 -18.97 16.96 -11.09
CA ALA A 349 -19.06 17.75 -12.31
C ALA A 349 -17.68 18.03 -12.90
N GLN A 350 -16.72 18.40 -12.05
CA GLN A 350 -15.34 18.59 -12.49
C GLN A 350 -14.70 17.25 -12.93
N LEU A 351 -15.00 16.14 -12.24
CA LEU A 351 -14.57 14.81 -12.68
C LEU A 351 -15.11 14.49 -14.08
N ALA A 352 -16.41 14.69 -14.32
CA ALA A 352 -17.02 14.50 -15.64
C ALA A 352 -16.35 15.38 -16.73
N HIS A 353 -16.03 16.64 -16.39
CA HIS A 353 -15.31 17.53 -17.29
C HIS A 353 -13.92 16.98 -17.66
N ARG A 354 -13.12 16.52 -16.68
CA ARG A 354 -11.80 15.95 -16.92
C ARG A 354 -11.86 14.65 -17.74
N LEU A 355 -12.83 13.80 -17.46
CA LEU A 355 -13.06 12.58 -18.25
C LEU A 355 -13.41 12.92 -19.70
N ARG A 356 -14.34 13.87 -19.91
CA ARG A 356 -14.70 14.32 -21.27
C ARG A 356 -13.50 14.90 -21.98
N GLU A 357 -12.74 15.79 -21.36
CA GLU A 357 -11.55 16.43 -21.93
C GLU A 357 -10.56 15.37 -22.46
N ALA A 358 -10.21 14.37 -21.63
CA ALA A 358 -9.30 13.31 -22.05
C ALA A 358 -9.87 12.39 -23.15
N LEU A 359 -11.19 12.14 -23.14
CA LEU A 359 -11.83 11.22 -24.09
C LEU A 359 -12.25 11.87 -25.41
N THR A 360 -12.25 13.19 -25.52
CA THR A 360 -12.62 13.90 -26.74
C THR A 360 -11.46 14.61 -27.42
N GLN A 361 -10.28 14.63 -26.80
CA GLN A 361 -9.06 15.27 -27.32
C GLN A 361 -7.97 14.23 -27.52
N PRO A 362 -7.82 13.64 -28.74
CA PRO A 362 -6.85 12.57 -29.00
C PRO A 362 -5.40 12.97 -28.72
N GLU A 363 -5.02 14.21 -29.01
CA GLU A 363 -3.66 14.72 -28.76
C GLU A 363 -3.36 14.78 -27.27
N LEU A 364 -4.31 15.30 -26.45
CA LEU A 364 -4.18 15.31 -24.99
C LEU A 364 -4.06 13.89 -24.47
N TYR A 365 -4.91 12.96 -24.91
CA TYR A 365 -4.87 11.57 -24.48
C TYR A 365 -3.52 10.91 -24.79
N GLY A 366 -3.03 11.07 -26.04
CA GLY A 366 -1.72 10.56 -26.44
C GLY A 366 -0.59 11.11 -25.57
N HIS A 367 -0.61 12.43 -25.29
CA HIS A 367 0.35 13.08 -24.41
C HIS A 367 0.28 12.53 -22.97
N LEU A 368 -0.93 12.36 -22.42
CA LEU A 368 -1.14 11.74 -21.11
C LEU A 368 -0.58 10.32 -21.08
N SER A 369 -0.87 9.49 -22.09
CA SER A 369 -0.36 8.11 -22.10
C SER A 369 1.17 8.07 -22.24
N GLN A 370 1.77 8.95 -23.02
CA GLN A 370 3.23 9.09 -23.09
C GLN A 370 3.84 9.49 -21.73
N GLY A 371 3.19 10.40 -21.02
CA GLY A 371 3.61 10.89 -19.71
C GLY A 371 3.52 9.87 -18.56
N THR A 372 2.80 8.75 -18.74
CA THR A 372 2.64 7.73 -17.69
C THR A 372 3.96 7.15 -17.18
N ALA A 373 4.96 6.98 -18.05
CA ALA A 373 6.27 6.43 -17.63
C ALA A 373 6.99 7.38 -16.67
N ALA A 374 7.03 8.67 -17.00
CA ALA A 374 7.63 9.67 -16.11
C ALA A 374 6.87 9.83 -14.79
N ALA A 375 5.52 9.80 -14.85
CA ALA A 375 4.69 9.82 -13.65
C ALA A 375 4.94 8.59 -12.76
N TRP A 376 5.11 7.42 -13.36
CA TRP A 376 5.43 6.18 -12.65
C TRP A 376 6.80 6.24 -11.99
N GLU A 377 7.82 6.72 -12.70
CA GLU A 377 9.18 6.90 -12.16
C GLU A 377 9.20 7.88 -10.98
N ALA A 378 8.43 8.96 -11.03
CA ALA A 378 8.35 9.98 -10.00
C ALA A 378 7.78 9.50 -8.65
N ILE A 379 7.03 8.40 -8.66
CA ILE A 379 6.43 7.84 -7.44
C ILE A 379 7.21 6.65 -6.86
N GLN A 380 8.23 6.12 -7.56
CA GLN A 380 9.03 5.01 -7.08
C GLN A 380 9.85 5.38 -5.84
N CYS A 381 10.04 4.42 -4.95
CA CYS A 381 10.96 4.53 -3.82
C CYS A 381 12.30 3.86 -4.16
N PRO A 382 13.42 4.40 -3.64
CA PRO A 382 14.76 3.88 -3.95
C PRO A 382 15.04 2.55 -3.25
N VAL A 383 14.23 2.16 -2.26
CA VAL A 383 14.41 0.94 -1.46
C VAL A 383 13.21 0.03 -1.71
N THR A 384 13.45 -1.22 -2.08
CA THR A 384 12.40 -2.22 -2.16
C THR A 384 12.17 -2.89 -0.80
N PHE A 385 10.97 -3.45 -0.61
CA PHE A 385 10.61 -4.20 0.60
C PHE A 385 11.64 -5.29 0.95
N GLY A 386 12.11 -6.07 -0.05
CA GLY A 386 13.11 -7.11 0.17
C GLY A 386 14.47 -6.56 0.56
N GLN A 387 14.96 -5.51 -0.12
CA GLN A 387 16.22 -4.84 0.23
C GLN A 387 16.18 -4.27 1.65
N LEU A 388 15.07 -3.67 2.04
CA LEU A 388 14.90 -3.15 3.41
C LEU A 388 15.02 -4.25 4.46
N LEU A 389 14.41 -5.41 4.22
CA LEU A 389 14.47 -6.55 5.13
C LEU A 389 15.88 -7.14 5.21
N ASP A 390 16.52 -7.37 4.07
CA ASP A 390 17.89 -7.91 3.99
C ASP A 390 18.86 -6.97 4.73
N ASP A 391 18.77 -5.67 4.49
CA ASP A 391 19.62 -4.64 5.10
C ASP A 391 19.44 -4.55 6.62
N TRP A 392 18.18 -4.59 7.09
CA TRP A 392 17.88 -4.57 8.51
C TRP A 392 18.38 -5.81 9.24
N VAL A 393 18.22 -7.00 8.65
CA VAL A 393 18.69 -8.26 9.24
C VAL A 393 20.23 -8.30 9.29
N ALA A 394 20.90 -7.92 8.19
CA ALA A 394 22.36 -7.85 8.17
C ALA A 394 22.90 -6.90 9.25
N TYR A 395 22.29 -5.72 9.39
CA TYR A 395 22.64 -4.75 10.44
C TYR A 395 22.45 -5.32 11.85
N THR A 396 21.30 -5.96 12.14
CA THR A 396 21.01 -6.50 13.48
C THR A 396 21.87 -7.70 13.85
N GLN A 397 22.42 -8.39 12.88
CA GLN A 397 23.39 -9.48 13.06
C GLN A 397 24.86 -8.98 13.10
N GLY A 398 25.11 -7.68 13.00
CA GLY A 398 26.45 -7.11 12.99
C GLY A 398 27.24 -7.40 11.70
N GLN A 399 26.56 -7.75 10.60
CA GLN A 399 27.15 -8.13 9.32
C GLN A 399 27.32 -6.97 8.33
N GLY A 400 26.83 -5.77 8.68
CA GLY A 400 26.89 -4.59 7.81
C GLY A 400 26.31 -3.34 8.44
N GLU A 401 26.38 -2.25 7.69
CA GLU A 401 25.74 -0.99 8.03
C GLU A 401 24.29 -0.97 7.50
N LEU A 402 23.45 -0.14 8.10
CA LEU A 402 22.06 0.05 7.69
C LEU A 402 22.01 1.00 6.49
N THR A 403 22.28 0.48 5.29
CA THR A 403 22.48 1.28 4.07
C THR A 403 21.23 2.02 3.61
N CYS A 404 20.04 1.47 3.87
CA CYS A 404 18.77 2.13 3.54
C CYS A 404 18.56 3.47 4.28
N ARG A 405 19.34 3.77 5.35
CA ARG A 405 19.29 5.07 6.05
C ARG A 405 19.72 6.25 5.18
N GLN A 406 20.49 6.03 4.13
CA GLN A 406 20.82 7.09 3.16
C GLN A 406 19.58 7.63 2.42
N PHE A 407 18.46 6.92 2.47
CA PHE A 407 17.20 7.33 1.84
C PHE A 407 16.14 7.81 2.83
N THR A 408 16.53 8.20 4.05
CA THR A 408 15.58 8.76 5.02
C THR A 408 15.03 10.11 4.56
N LEU A 409 13.84 10.46 5.04
CA LEU A 409 13.19 11.72 4.69
C LEU A 409 13.97 12.96 5.13
N ALA A 410 14.90 12.85 6.09
CA ALA A 410 15.77 13.96 6.50
C ALA A 410 16.75 14.40 5.41
N LEU A 411 17.13 13.49 4.50
CA LEU A 411 18.09 13.76 3.43
C LEU A 411 17.42 14.28 2.15
N GLY A 412 16.09 14.45 2.17
CA GLY A 412 15.31 14.88 1.01
C GLY A 412 15.01 13.73 0.06
N GLN A 413 14.18 14.00 -0.95
CA GLN A 413 14.00 13.03 -2.05
C GLN A 413 15.29 13.05 -2.88
N PRO A 414 15.92 11.91 -3.20
CA PRO A 414 16.94 11.90 -4.21
C PRO A 414 16.34 12.52 -5.46
N ALA A 415 17.03 13.49 -6.05
CA ALA A 415 16.69 13.94 -7.40
C ALA A 415 16.52 12.67 -8.23
N VAL A 416 15.41 12.57 -8.96
CA VAL A 416 15.13 11.45 -9.87
C VAL A 416 16.43 11.07 -10.53
N LEU A 417 16.93 9.86 -10.28
CA LEU A 417 18.17 9.38 -10.87
C LEU A 417 18.02 9.58 -12.38
N ALA A 418 18.73 10.58 -12.91
CA ALA A 418 18.84 10.78 -14.32
C ALA A 418 19.33 9.46 -14.90
N SER A 419 18.56 8.88 -15.79
CA SER A 419 18.91 7.65 -16.50
C SER A 419 20.34 7.78 -17.01
N PRO A 420 21.24 6.80 -16.78
CA PRO A 420 22.56 6.84 -17.39
C PRO A 420 22.38 6.92 -18.92
N GLY A 421 23.00 7.91 -19.50
CA GLY A 421 22.93 8.41 -20.84
C GLY A 421 22.53 7.42 -21.94
N ALA A 422 21.61 7.88 -22.78
CA ALA A 422 21.57 7.45 -24.17
C ALA A 422 22.89 7.89 -24.83
N PRO A 423 23.59 7.04 -25.57
CA PRO A 423 24.75 7.46 -26.35
C PRO A 423 24.30 8.43 -27.44
N ALA A 424 25.14 9.43 -27.69
CA ALA A 424 24.98 10.48 -28.69
C ALA A 424 24.83 9.93 -30.10
#